data_5b081d1d622c4421bb2636564e3e5651
#
_entry.id   5b081d1d622c4421bb2636564e3e5651
#
_cell.length_a   1.000
_cell.length_b   1.000
_cell.length_c   1.000
_cell.angle_alpha   90.00
_cell.angle_beta   90.00
_cell.angle_gamma   90.00
#
_symmetry.space_group_name_H-M   'P 1'
#
loop_
_entity.id
_entity.type
_entity.pdbx_description
1 polymer ?
#
loop_
_entity_poly.entity_id
_entity_poly.type
_entity_poly.pdbx_seq_one_letter_code
_entity_poly.pdbx_strand_id
1 'polypeptide(L)'
;ILVYLKNAITLDQQLKRQGYKFVLITNEFKYLNKLLKKINYKLKIKEIKFTTFVPKNTHFYACHFRVDVFRYLSSLKKKYSILLDLDVLILKKLSKISYYRNNNINLVNDITNNVIPAYGKKKILKSLQTLDKRIKKVKWYGGDFFSGNYSFFKILYKYSKFFQKKLINNIDILSDQTDELFMSVAINEIKNKKKYIVKNTTDENIFTRYWNTNVKHNQKQLTYYKKFNILHIPADKIFLSNCYDRLDKNYFFRDEYFAHVSSVRNIFKKKISQILPMKIKKIMKFFL
;
A
#
# COMPACT_ATOMS: atom_id res chain seq x y z
N ILE A 1 9.60 -3.26 -13.68
CA ILE A 1 9.06 -1.90 -13.92
C ILE A 1 7.81 -1.95 -14.78
N LEU A 2 7.80 -2.66 -15.93
CA LEU A 2 6.66 -2.70 -16.85
C LEU A 2 5.36 -3.17 -16.17
N VAL A 3 5.40 -4.19 -15.32
CA VAL A 3 4.22 -4.65 -14.54
C VAL A 3 3.63 -3.51 -13.70
N TYR A 4 4.46 -2.78 -12.97
CA TYR A 4 4.00 -1.64 -12.16
C TYR A 4 3.46 -0.48 -13.01
N LEU A 5 4.05 -0.22 -14.17
CA LEU A 5 3.55 0.80 -15.08
C LEU A 5 2.16 0.43 -15.64
N LYS A 6 1.97 -0.83 -16.02
CA LYS A 6 0.66 -1.35 -16.46
C LYS A 6 -0.37 -1.28 -15.32
N ASN A 7 0.02 -1.61 -14.09
CA ASN A 7 -0.86 -1.44 -12.92
C ASN A 7 -1.25 0.04 -12.70
N ALA A 8 -0.30 0.97 -12.87
CA ALA A 8 -0.59 2.40 -12.79
C ALA A 8 -1.58 2.86 -13.87
N ILE A 9 -1.48 2.34 -15.09
CA ILE A 9 -2.43 2.60 -16.18
C ILE A 9 -3.82 2.05 -15.82
N THR A 10 -3.88 0.80 -15.35
CA THR A 10 -5.14 0.18 -14.90
C THR A 10 -5.81 1.01 -13.80
N LEU A 11 -5.04 1.46 -12.82
CA LEU A 11 -5.54 2.28 -11.72
C LEU A 11 -6.00 3.67 -12.19
N ASP A 12 -5.22 4.35 -13.06
CA ASP A 12 -5.59 5.65 -13.63
C ASP A 12 -6.94 5.57 -14.37
N GLN A 13 -7.12 4.55 -15.18
CA GLN A 13 -8.36 4.35 -15.94
C GLN A 13 -9.56 4.08 -15.03
N GLN A 14 -9.42 3.22 -14.00
CA GLN A 14 -10.48 2.97 -13.01
C GLN A 14 -10.87 4.24 -12.25
N LEU A 15 -9.89 5.07 -11.87
CA LEU A 15 -10.09 6.30 -11.13
C LEU A 15 -10.68 7.41 -11.99
N LYS A 16 -10.22 7.58 -13.23
CA LYS A 16 -10.78 8.56 -14.19
C LYS A 16 -12.26 8.36 -14.44
N ARG A 17 -12.74 7.12 -14.55
CA ARG A 17 -14.16 6.79 -14.70
C ARG A 17 -15.03 7.25 -13.54
N GLN A 18 -14.43 7.45 -12.38
CA GLN A 18 -15.11 7.93 -11.18
C GLN A 18 -14.88 9.43 -10.92
N GLY A 19 -14.28 10.16 -11.89
CA GLY A 19 -13.99 11.59 -11.78
C GLY A 19 -12.77 11.93 -10.92
N TYR A 20 -11.95 10.93 -10.54
CA TYR A 20 -10.73 11.18 -9.78
C TYR A 20 -9.54 11.44 -10.69
N LYS A 21 -8.65 12.32 -10.24
CA LYS A 21 -7.36 12.60 -10.91
C LYS A 21 -6.29 11.73 -10.30
N PHE A 22 -5.70 10.86 -11.10
CA PHE A 22 -4.54 10.07 -10.74
C PHE A 22 -3.24 10.80 -11.12
N VAL A 23 -2.22 10.66 -10.30
CA VAL A 23 -0.87 11.19 -10.56
C VAL A 23 0.14 10.15 -10.11
N LEU A 24 0.93 9.62 -11.03
CA LEU A 24 2.05 8.74 -10.71
C LEU A 24 3.23 9.57 -10.20
N ILE A 25 3.71 9.28 -8.99
CA ILE A 25 4.87 9.94 -8.40
C ILE A 25 6.11 9.07 -8.63
N THR A 26 7.19 9.65 -9.11
CA THR A 26 8.43 8.93 -9.45
C THR A 26 9.65 9.86 -9.42
N ASN A 27 10.84 9.28 -9.41
CA ASN A 27 12.12 9.96 -9.70
C ASN A 27 12.65 9.61 -11.10
N GLU A 28 11.91 8.83 -11.90
CA GLU A 28 12.32 8.27 -13.20
C GLU A 28 11.42 8.74 -14.35
N PHE A 29 11.13 10.03 -14.38
CA PHE A 29 10.19 10.61 -15.35
C PHE A 29 10.55 10.28 -16.80
N LYS A 30 11.79 10.56 -17.20
CA LYS A 30 12.24 10.36 -18.59
C LYS A 30 12.07 8.90 -19.03
N TYR A 31 12.47 7.96 -18.18
CA TYR A 31 12.37 6.52 -18.47
C TYR A 31 10.92 6.06 -18.59
N LEU A 32 10.07 6.42 -17.62
CA LEU A 32 8.65 6.05 -17.64
C LEU A 32 7.90 6.70 -18.81
N ASN A 33 8.21 7.95 -19.16
CA ASN A 33 7.60 8.62 -20.30
C ASN A 33 7.96 7.95 -21.63
N LYS A 34 9.20 7.44 -21.78
CA LYS A 34 9.61 6.62 -22.95
C LYS A 34 8.79 5.33 -23.04
N LEU A 35 8.57 4.65 -21.92
CA LEU A 35 7.74 3.41 -21.87
C LEU A 35 6.27 3.72 -22.19
N LEU A 36 5.71 4.80 -21.67
CA LEU A 36 4.33 5.22 -21.94
C LEU A 36 4.09 5.55 -23.41
N LYS A 37 5.06 6.19 -24.08
CA LYS A 37 5.00 6.42 -25.54
C LYS A 37 4.93 5.11 -26.31
N LYS A 38 5.71 4.09 -25.92
CA LYS A 38 5.67 2.75 -26.56
C LYS A 38 4.31 2.04 -26.40
N ILE A 39 3.64 2.30 -25.26
CA ILE A 39 2.31 1.71 -24.95
C ILE A 39 1.17 2.57 -25.53
N ASN A 40 1.50 3.76 -26.08
CA ASN A 40 0.54 4.76 -26.56
C ASN A 40 -0.46 5.19 -25.47
N TYR A 41 0.02 5.45 -24.24
CA TYR A 41 -0.80 5.89 -23.14
C TYR A 41 -0.31 7.20 -22.53
N LYS A 42 -1.27 8.11 -22.20
CA LYS A 42 -0.97 9.39 -21.53
C LYS A 42 -1.31 9.28 -20.04
N LEU A 43 -0.28 9.14 -19.20
CA LEU A 43 -0.38 9.13 -17.75
C LEU A 43 0.15 10.44 -17.18
N LYS A 44 -0.54 11.01 -16.20
CA LYS A 44 -0.02 12.17 -15.49
C LYS A 44 1.07 11.74 -14.52
N ILE A 45 2.30 12.18 -14.77
CA ILE A 45 3.46 11.88 -13.91
C ILE A 45 3.88 13.15 -13.18
N LYS A 46 4.25 13.00 -11.92
CA LYS A 46 4.95 14.01 -11.12
C LYS A 46 6.31 13.47 -10.72
N GLU A 47 7.34 14.07 -11.25
CA GLU A 47 8.70 13.81 -10.81
C GLU A 47 8.99 14.51 -9.50
N ILE A 48 9.56 13.76 -8.54
CA ILE A 48 10.09 14.30 -7.29
C ILE A 48 11.48 13.72 -7.03
N LYS A 49 12.32 14.46 -6.34
CA LYS A 49 13.61 13.96 -5.90
C LYS A 49 13.44 13.16 -4.61
N PHE A 50 13.87 11.91 -4.61
CA PHE A 50 13.99 11.10 -3.41
C PHE A 50 15.30 11.45 -2.69
N THR A 51 15.18 11.99 -1.48
CA THR A 51 16.31 12.50 -0.68
C THR A 51 16.45 11.79 0.65
N THR A 52 15.49 10.93 0.99
CA THR A 52 15.54 10.12 2.20
C THR A 52 16.75 9.18 2.14
N PHE A 53 17.63 9.29 3.13
CA PHE A 53 18.76 8.38 3.22
C PHE A 53 18.30 6.99 3.64
N VAL A 54 18.76 5.98 2.90
CA VAL A 54 18.54 4.55 3.18
C VAL A 54 19.85 3.82 2.93
N PRO A 55 20.39 3.04 3.89
CA PRO A 55 21.61 2.27 3.68
C PRO A 55 21.46 1.27 2.53
N LYS A 56 22.54 1.00 1.82
CA LYS A 56 22.59 -0.08 0.82
C LYS A 56 22.26 -1.40 1.52
N ASN A 57 21.56 -2.29 0.84
CA ASN A 57 21.12 -3.59 1.35
C ASN A 57 19.98 -3.55 2.40
N THR A 58 19.40 -2.39 2.70
CA THR A 58 18.19 -2.34 3.52
C THR A 58 17.07 -3.15 2.87
N HIS A 59 16.45 -4.02 3.64
CA HIS A 59 15.31 -4.81 3.16
C HIS A 59 14.15 -3.86 2.78
N PHE A 60 13.52 -4.09 1.62
CA PHE A 60 12.47 -3.21 1.08
C PHE A 60 12.91 -1.74 0.91
N TYR A 61 14.15 -1.53 0.51
CA TYR A 61 14.78 -0.23 0.30
C TYR A 61 13.85 0.86 -0.28
N ALA A 62 13.10 0.54 -1.34
CA ALA A 62 12.27 1.52 -2.04
C ALA A 62 11.08 2.04 -1.21
N CYS A 63 10.57 1.30 -0.23
CA CYS A 63 9.43 1.73 0.57
C CYS A 63 9.75 2.92 1.48
N HIS A 64 11.01 3.13 1.85
CA HIS A 64 11.45 4.26 2.66
C HIS A 64 11.26 5.62 1.97
N PHE A 65 11.28 5.68 0.64
CA PHE A 65 11.05 6.91 -0.12
C PHE A 65 9.62 7.46 0.01
N ARG A 66 8.74 6.72 0.67
CA ARG A 66 7.40 7.21 1.04
C ARG A 66 7.47 8.47 1.91
N VAL A 67 8.54 8.64 2.68
CA VAL A 67 8.80 9.88 3.43
C VAL A 67 8.89 11.09 2.49
N ASP A 68 9.56 10.95 1.34
CA ASP A 68 9.64 12.03 0.33
C ASP A 68 8.29 12.28 -0.35
N VAL A 69 7.49 11.23 -0.54
CA VAL A 69 6.11 11.37 -1.05
C VAL A 69 5.24 12.14 -0.05
N PHE A 70 5.33 11.87 1.25
CA PHE A 70 4.62 12.65 2.26
C PHE A 70 5.06 14.12 2.27
N ARG A 71 6.36 14.40 2.09
CA ARG A 71 6.86 15.77 1.92
C ARG A 71 6.19 16.46 0.73
N TYR A 72 6.12 15.80 -0.41
CA TYR A 72 5.45 16.34 -1.58
C TYR A 72 3.95 16.57 -1.34
N LEU A 73 3.23 15.59 -0.77
CA LEU A 73 1.80 15.74 -0.47
C LEU A 73 1.54 16.87 0.54
N SER A 74 2.45 17.11 1.47
CA SER A 74 2.37 18.24 2.42
C SER A 74 2.51 19.61 1.77
N SER A 75 3.05 19.71 0.57
CA SER A 75 3.15 20.95 -0.20
C SER A 75 1.90 21.26 -1.04
N LEU A 76 1.00 20.30 -1.21
CA LEU A 76 -0.23 20.44 -2.00
C LEU A 76 -1.33 21.14 -1.21
N LYS A 77 -1.13 22.41 -0.87
CA LYS A 77 -2.09 23.22 -0.12
C LYS A 77 -3.50 23.13 -0.71
N LYS A 78 -4.53 23.15 0.15
CA LYS A 78 -5.96 23.12 -0.20
C LYS A 78 -6.44 21.84 -0.92
N LYS A 79 -5.67 20.74 -0.90
CA LYS A 79 -6.07 19.48 -1.52
C LYS A 79 -6.20 18.37 -0.48
N TYR A 80 -7.25 17.59 -0.62
CA TYR A 80 -7.34 16.27 0.01
C TYR A 80 -6.72 15.27 -0.95
N SER A 81 -5.78 14.49 -0.46
CA SER A 81 -5.02 13.54 -1.28
C SER A 81 -5.18 12.12 -0.75
N ILE A 82 -5.16 11.16 -1.67
CA ILE A 82 -5.12 9.74 -1.34
C ILE A 82 -3.82 9.19 -1.94
N LEU A 83 -2.98 8.60 -1.10
CA LEU A 83 -1.82 7.84 -1.50
C LEU A 83 -2.19 6.36 -1.52
N LEU A 84 -1.93 5.70 -2.63
CA LEU A 84 -2.18 4.28 -2.86
C LEU A 84 -0.94 3.60 -3.41
N ASP A 85 -0.75 2.32 -3.08
CA ASP A 85 0.12 1.44 -3.85
C ASP A 85 -0.49 1.16 -5.23
N LEU A 86 0.33 0.70 -6.19
CA LEU A 86 -0.12 0.49 -7.56
C LEU A 86 -0.83 -0.84 -7.79
N ASP A 87 -0.71 -1.77 -6.87
CA ASP A 87 -1.29 -3.11 -6.91
C ASP A 87 -2.64 -3.17 -6.17
N VAL A 88 -3.48 -2.19 -6.48
CA VAL A 88 -4.82 -2.07 -5.93
C VAL A 88 -5.90 -2.22 -6.99
N LEU A 89 -7.01 -2.81 -6.61
CA LEU A 89 -8.20 -3.02 -7.41
C LEU A 89 -9.37 -2.21 -6.85
N ILE A 90 -10.01 -1.41 -7.69
CA ILE A 90 -11.24 -0.70 -7.32
C ILE A 90 -12.41 -1.67 -7.47
N LEU A 91 -13.08 -1.99 -6.38
CA LEU A 91 -14.20 -2.94 -6.34
C LEU A 91 -15.56 -2.27 -6.51
N LYS A 92 -15.69 -1.02 -6.04
CA LYS A 92 -16.93 -0.24 -6.01
C LYS A 92 -16.65 1.26 -6.17
N LYS A 93 -17.71 2.03 -6.42
CA LYS A 93 -17.66 3.50 -6.44
C LYS A 93 -17.10 4.08 -5.13
N LEU A 94 -16.26 5.11 -5.26
CA LEU A 94 -15.60 5.77 -4.13
C LEU A 94 -16.42 6.93 -3.54
N SER A 95 -17.75 6.81 -3.53
CA SER A 95 -18.69 7.88 -3.14
C SER A 95 -18.44 8.45 -1.74
N LYS A 96 -18.00 7.62 -0.80
CA LYS A 96 -17.71 8.05 0.58
C LYS A 96 -16.49 8.98 0.72
N ILE A 97 -15.60 9.06 -0.26
CA ILE A 97 -14.38 9.88 -0.17
C ILE A 97 -14.70 11.37 0.01
N SER A 98 -15.76 11.85 -0.62
CA SER A 98 -16.23 13.25 -0.46
C SER A 98 -16.61 13.57 0.99
N TYR A 99 -17.24 12.64 1.70
CA TYR A 99 -17.57 12.78 3.11
C TYR A 99 -16.31 12.96 3.98
N TYR A 100 -15.29 12.13 3.81
CA TYR A 100 -14.05 12.23 4.59
C TYR A 100 -13.31 13.53 4.30
N ARG A 101 -13.25 13.94 3.03
CA ARG A 101 -12.68 15.22 2.63
C ARG A 101 -13.38 16.40 3.29
N ASN A 102 -14.72 16.45 3.25
CA ASN A 102 -15.51 17.57 3.75
C ASN A 102 -15.45 17.68 5.28
N ASN A 103 -15.29 16.56 5.98
CA ASN A 103 -15.17 16.50 7.45
C ASN A 103 -13.73 16.48 7.96
N ASN A 104 -12.74 16.69 7.09
CA ASN A 104 -11.30 16.64 7.43
C ASN A 104 -10.88 15.35 8.16
N ILE A 105 -11.50 14.22 7.82
CA ILE A 105 -11.18 12.92 8.38
C ILE A 105 -10.04 12.31 7.56
N ASN A 106 -8.99 11.89 8.25
CA ASN A 106 -7.85 11.22 7.66
C ASN A 106 -8.03 9.70 7.81
N LEU A 107 -7.59 8.94 6.81
CA LEU A 107 -7.75 7.49 6.83
C LEU A 107 -6.38 6.81 6.68
N VAL A 108 -6.20 5.73 7.44
CA VAL A 108 -5.02 4.87 7.41
C VAL A 108 -5.46 3.41 7.50
N ASN A 109 -4.66 2.49 6.98
CA ASN A 109 -4.97 1.06 7.01
C ASN A 109 -4.35 0.40 8.26
N ASP A 110 -5.14 0.12 9.29
CA ASP A 110 -4.71 -0.66 10.46
C ASP A 110 -4.78 -2.16 10.14
N ILE A 111 -3.61 -2.78 9.97
CA ILE A 111 -3.46 -4.20 9.65
C ILE A 111 -2.95 -5.02 10.84
N THR A 112 -3.04 -4.50 12.04
CA THR A 112 -2.54 -5.13 13.28
C THR A 112 -2.97 -6.59 13.41
N ASN A 113 -4.26 -6.85 13.28
CA ASN A 113 -4.82 -8.19 13.44
C ASN A 113 -4.44 -9.14 12.29
N ASN A 114 -4.08 -8.60 11.13
CA ASN A 114 -3.67 -9.40 9.98
C ASN A 114 -2.23 -9.92 10.15
N VAL A 115 -1.32 -9.08 10.66
CA VAL A 115 0.12 -9.38 10.68
C VAL A 115 0.59 -10.07 11.96
N ILE A 116 -0.14 -9.95 13.08
CA ILE A 116 0.23 -10.58 14.36
C ILE A 116 0.52 -12.08 14.22
N PRO A 117 -0.27 -12.90 13.51
CA PRO A 117 0.01 -14.33 13.37
C PRO A 117 1.30 -14.64 12.59
N ALA A 118 1.69 -13.74 11.69
CA ALA A 118 2.90 -13.91 10.89
C ALA A 118 4.16 -13.44 11.61
N TYR A 119 4.08 -12.33 12.33
CA TYR A 119 5.26 -11.66 12.91
C TYR A 119 5.42 -11.92 14.40
N GLY A 120 4.33 -12.26 15.09
CA GLY A 120 4.29 -12.46 16.55
C GLY A 120 4.16 -11.15 17.33
N LYS A 121 3.16 -11.10 18.23
CA LYS A 121 2.80 -9.89 19.00
C LYS A 121 3.97 -9.32 19.79
N LYS A 122 4.74 -10.19 20.49
CA LYS A 122 5.90 -9.75 21.30
C LYS A 122 7.00 -9.13 20.43
N LYS A 123 7.28 -9.74 19.28
CA LYS A 123 8.32 -9.28 18.33
C LYS A 123 7.95 -7.91 17.74
N ILE A 124 6.70 -7.74 17.30
CA ILE A 124 6.19 -6.45 16.81
C ILE A 124 6.32 -5.39 17.91
N LEU A 125 5.86 -5.68 19.12
CA LEU A 125 5.92 -4.73 20.23
C LEU A 125 7.37 -4.30 20.52
N LYS A 126 8.31 -5.24 20.55
CA LYS A 126 9.73 -4.95 20.74
C LYS A 126 10.27 -4.03 19.65
N SER A 127 9.96 -4.29 18.37
CA SER A 127 10.38 -3.44 17.25
C SER A 127 9.81 -2.02 17.35
N LEU A 128 8.53 -1.89 17.69
CA LEU A 128 7.92 -0.57 17.91
C LEU A 128 8.58 0.17 19.08
N GLN A 129 8.88 -0.52 20.19
CA GLN A 129 9.51 0.04 21.38
C GLN A 129 10.98 0.42 21.15
N THR A 130 11.68 -0.21 20.22
CA THR A 130 13.01 0.23 19.79
C THR A 130 12.97 1.65 19.20
N LEU A 131 11.90 2.00 18.50
CA LEU A 131 11.72 3.35 17.96
C LEU A 131 11.11 4.33 18.97
N ASP A 132 10.19 3.84 19.81
CA ASP A 132 9.56 4.65 20.87
C ASP A 132 9.19 3.80 22.09
N LYS A 133 9.97 3.91 23.16
CA LYS A 133 9.78 3.17 24.42
C LYS A 133 8.41 3.38 25.09
N ARG A 134 7.69 4.47 24.76
CA ARG A 134 6.36 4.79 25.30
C ARG A 134 5.25 3.91 24.78
N ILE A 135 5.50 3.14 23.71
CA ILE A 135 4.49 2.25 23.10
C ILE A 135 4.20 1.07 24.01
N LYS A 136 2.95 0.96 24.46
CA LYS A 136 2.46 -0.12 25.32
C LYS A 136 1.58 -1.13 24.57
N LYS A 137 0.99 -0.75 23.44
CA LYS A 137 0.06 -1.57 22.65
C LYS A 137 0.57 -1.73 21.23
N VAL A 138 0.42 -2.94 20.70
CA VAL A 138 0.72 -3.19 19.29
C VAL A 138 -0.33 -2.52 18.41
N LYS A 139 0.13 -1.65 17.54
CA LYS A 139 -0.61 -1.09 16.42
C LYS A 139 0.31 -1.08 15.20
N TRP A 140 -0.15 -1.71 14.10
CA TRP A 140 0.62 -1.85 12.89
C TRP A 140 -0.19 -1.34 11.70
N TYR A 141 0.34 -0.34 11.03
CA TYR A 141 -0.34 0.31 9.91
C TYR A 141 0.35 -0.05 8.59
N GLY A 142 -0.45 -0.43 7.60
CA GLY A 142 0.04 -0.71 6.26
C GLY A 142 0.56 0.54 5.57
N GLY A 143 1.59 0.36 4.75
CA GLY A 143 2.15 1.41 3.91
C GLY A 143 1.31 1.74 2.67
N ASP A 144 0.31 0.97 2.40
CA ASP A 144 -0.42 0.86 1.13
C ASP A 144 -1.56 1.87 0.93
N PHE A 145 -2.01 2.53 2.01
CA PHE A 145 -3.09 3.52 1.94
C PHE A 145 -2.95 4.63 2.99
N PHE A 146 -2.97 5.87 2.53
CA PHE A 146 -3.10 7.07 3.36
C PHE A 146 -4.03 8.06 2.69
N SER A 147 -4.93 8.68 3.41
CA SER A 147 -5.67 9.82 2.89
C SER A 147 -5.83 10.93 3.91
N GLY A 148 -5.84 12.15 3.44
CA GLY A 148 -5.96 13.33 4.29
C GLY A 148 -5.70 14.64 3.55
N ASN A 149 -5.81 15.73 4.29
CA ASN A 149 -5.44 17.05 3.80
C ASN A 149 -3.91 17.29 3.93
N TYR A 150 -3.44 18.42 3.42
CA TYR A 150 -2.02 18.76 3.46
C TYR A 150 -1.44 18.85 4.88
N SER A 151 -2.25 19.28 5.87
CA SER A 151 -1.79 19.41 7.26
C SER A 151 -1.55 18.05 7.91
N PHE A 152 -2.37 17.06 7.58
CA PHE A 152 -2.15 15.66 7.96
C PHE A 152 -0.86 15.12 7.34
N PHE A 153 -0.64 15.32 6.03
CA PHE A 153 0.60 14.87 5.39
C PHE A 153 1.83 15.62 5.92
N LYS A 154 1.70 16.89 6.34
CA LYS A 154 2.78 17.66 6.98
C LYS A 154 3.21 17.04 8.32
N ILE A 155 2.26 16.68 9.16
CA ILE A 155 2.57 16.03 10.43
C ILE A 155 3.06 14.60 10.25
N LEU A 156 2.47 13.86 9.30
CA LEU A 156 2.89 12.52 8.93
C LEU A 156 4.33 12.52 8.41
N TYR A 157 4.70 13.45 7.52
CA TYR A 157 6.08 13.64 7.06
C TYR A 157 7.03 13.90 8.23
N LYS A 158 6.68 14.85 9.15
CA LYS A 158 7.51 15.19 10.30
C LYS A 158 7.85 13.95 11.13
N TYR A 159 6.83 13.18 11.53
CA TYR A 159 7.04 12.02 12.39
C TYR A 159 7.63 10.84 11.64
N SER A 160 7.22 10.58 10.40
CA SER A 160 7.80 9.49 9.60
C SER A 160 9.29 9.72 9.36
N LYS A 161 9.72 10.94 9.04
CA LYS A 161 11.14 11.28 8.89
C LYS A 161 11.91 11.07 10.20
N PHE A 162 11.36 11.48 11.34
CA PHE A 162 11.98 11.32 12.63
C PHE A 162 12.15 9.85 13.02
N PHE A 163 11.09 9.04 12.88
CA PHE A 163 11.14 7.62 13.23
C PHE A 163 11.87 6.78 12.19
N GLN A 164 11.88 7.17 10.93
CA GLN A 164 12.71 6.55 9.90
C GLN A 164 14.20 6.71 10.22
N LYS A 165 14.64 7.90 10.66
CA LYS A 165 16.02 8.09 11.12
C LYS A 165 16.34 7.20 12.32
N LYS A 166 15.42 7.04 13.28
CA LYS A 166 15.60 6.11 14.41
C LYS A 166 15.66 4.66 13.93
N LEU A 167 14.84 4.25 12.95
CA LEU A 167 14.91 2.92 12.36
C LEU A 167 16.29 2.67 11.76
N ILE A 168 16.81 3.60 10.95
CA ILE A 168 18.11 3.46 10.31
C ILE A 168 19.24 3.31 11.35
N ASN A 169 19.20 4.09 12.43
CA ASN A 169 20.18 3.99 13.50
C ASN A 169 20.12 2.67 14.30
N ASN A 170 19.06 1.90 14.16
CA ASN A 170 18.85 0.62 14.85
C ASN A 170 18.64 -0.54 13.86
N ILE A 171 19.02 -0.36 12.60
CA ILE A 171 18.63 -1.28 11.51
C ILE A 171 19.11 -2.71 11.73
N ASP A 172 20.31 -2.88 12.32
CA ASP A 172 20.93 -4.18 12.53
C ASP A 172 20.23 -5.04 13.59
N ILE A 173 19.53 -4.41 14.53
CA ILE A 173 18.80 -5.12 15.59
C ILE A 173 17.31 -5.26 15.31
N LEU A 174 16.80 -4.61 14.27
CA LEU A 174 15.39 -4.66 13.89
C LEU A 174 15.10 -5.83 12.97
N SER A 175 14.10 -6.62 13.33
CA SER A 175 13.64 -7.74 12.51
C SER A 175 12.77 -7.33 11.34
N ASP A 176 12.22 -6.13 11.35
CA ASP A 176 11.45 -5.50 10.28
C ASP A 176 12.09 -4.17 9.93
N GLN A 177 12.43 -3.99 8.66
CA GLN A 177 13.09 -2.80 8.14
C GLN A 177 12.20 -2.04 7.15
N THR A 178 10.90 -2.34 7.15
CA THR A 178 9.95 -1.71 6.22
C THR A 178 9.50 -0.34 6.70
N ASP A 179 8.89 0.41 5.79
CA ASP A 179 8.22 1.67 6.12
C ASP A 179 7.05 1.48 7.10
N GLU A 180 6.39 0.33 7.11
CA GLU A 180 5.27 0.02 8.01
C GLU A 180 5.67 0.17 9.48
N LEU A 181 6.91 -0.18 9.85
CA LEU A 181 7.39 -0.06 11.23
C LEU A 181 7.43 1.41 11.70
N PHE A 182 8.19 2.27 11.00
CA PHE A 182 8.32 3.66 11.43
C PHE A 182 7.04 4.48 11.23
N MET A 183 6.24 4.15 10.22
CA MET A 183 4.93 4.77 10.02
C MET A 183 3.94 4.37 11.11
N SER A 184 3.98 3.13 11.59
CA SER A 184 3.14 2.70 12.71
C SER A 184 3.40 3.52 13.96
N VAL A 185 4.68 3.80 14.27
CA VAL A 185 5.04 4.68 15.38
C VAL A 185 4.59 6.12 15.13
N ALA A 186 4.79 6.64 13.92
CA ALA A 186 4.38 7.99 13.53
C ALA A 186 2.86 8.21 13.67
N ILE A 187 2.06 7.24 13.19
CA ILE A 187 0.60 7.32 13.27
C ILE A 187 0.13 7.22 14.72
N ASN A 188 0.73 6.36 15.55
CA ASN A 188 0.42 6.29 16.97
C ASN A 188 0.67 7.64 17.66
N GLU A 189 1.80 8.29 17.39
CA GLU A 189 2.11 9.61 17.93
C GLU A 189 1.10 10.68 17.48
N ILE A 190 0.68 10.66 16.21
CA ILE A 190 -0.35 11.57 15.68
C ILE A 190 -1.70 11.37 16.39
N LYS A 191 -2.12 10.11 16.57
CA LYS A 191 -3.39 9.77 17.23
C LYS A 191 -3.39 10.16 18.71
N ASN A 192 -2.27 9.99 19.42
CA ASN A 192 -2.12 10.38 20.82
C ASN A 192 -2.30 11.88 21.04
N LYS A 193 -1.94 12.71 20.07
CA LYS A 193 -2.11 14.17 20.15
C LYS A 193 -3.55 14.65 20.00
N LYS A 194 -4.49 13.77 19.59
CA LYS A 194 -5.94 14.06 19.44
C LYS A 194 -6.30 15.26 18.54
N LYS A 195 -5.32 15.88 17.90
CA LYS A 195 -5.53 17.04 17.01
C LYS A 195 -6.12 16.65 15.66
N TYR A 196 -5.89 15.41 15.22
CA TYR A 196 -6.32 14.90 13.93
C TYR A 196 -7.32 13.76 14.11
N ILE A 197 -8.42 13.80 13.39
CA ILE A 197 -9.35 12.67 13.30
C ILE A 197 -8.73 11.67 12.34
N VAL A 198 -8.29 10.52 12.85
CA VAL A 198 -7.67 9.44 12.07
C VAL A 198 -8.46 8.16 12.25
N LYS A 199 -9.14 7.71 11.19
CA LYS A 199 -9.94 6.49 11.19
C LYS A 199 -9.25 5.36 10.42
N ASN A 200 -9.64 4.14 10.73
CA ASN A 200 -9.17 2.95 10.02
C ASN A 200 -10.02 2.69 8.77
N THR A 201 -9.37 2.50 7.64
CA THR A 201 -10.04 2.21 6.36
C THR A 201 -10.88 0.95 6.38
N THR A 202 -10.46 -0.07 7.14
CA THR A 202 -11.15 -1.36 7.24
C THR A 202 -12.50 -1.21 7.95
N ASP A 203 -12.57 -0.41 9.02
CA ASP A 203 -13.81 -0.15 9.77
C ASP A 203 -14.83 0.64 8.92
N GLU A 204 -14.32 1.49 8.04
CA GLU A 204 -15.13 2.29 7.12
C GLU A 204 -15.51 1.54 5.80
N ASN A 205 -15.04 0.31 5.61
CA ASN A 205 -15.16 -0.49 4.38
C ASN A 205 -14.60 0.21 3.12
N ILE A 206 -13.58 1.06 3.27
CA ILE A 206 -12.96 1.79 2.17
C ILE A 206 -11.87 0.97 1.52
N PHE A 207 -10.91 0.50 2.32
CA PHE A 207 -9.69 -0.15 1.85
C PHE A 207 -9.33 -1.31 2.76
N THR A 208 -8.82 -2.38 2.16
CA THR A 208 -8.25 -3.52 2.88
C THR A 208 -7.22 -4.23 2.01
N ARG A 209 -6.46 -5.16 2.61
CA ARG A 209 -5.43 -5.95 1.93
C ARG A 209 -5.81 -7.42 1.90
N TYR A 210 -5.60 -8.08 0.75
CA TYR A 210 -5.75 -9.51 0.57
C TYR A 210 -4.51 -10.11 -0.08
N TRP A 211 -4.02 -11.20 0.48
CA TRP A 211 -2.89 -11.95 -0.06
C TRP A 211 -3.37 -13.27 -0.66
N ASN A 212 -3.30 -13.39 -1.97
CA ASN A 212 -3.59 -14.64 -2.68
C ASN A 212 -2.39 -15.61 -2.65
N THR A 213 -1.65 -15.63 -1.55
CA THR A 213 -0.53 -16.54 -1.33
C THR A 213 -0.56 -17.05 0.09
N ASN A 214 0.21 -18.12 0.33
CA ASN A 214 0.33 -18.64 1.69
C ASN A 214 1.21 -17.74 2.54
N VAL A 215 0.64 -16.69 3.06
CA VAL A 215 1.22 -15.89 4.14
C VAL A 215 0.58 -16.29 5.46
N LYS A 216 1.37 -16.30 6.53
CA LYS A 216 0.85 -16.56 7.88
C LYS A 216 0.02 -15.38 8.42
N HIS A 217 -0.52 -14.55 7.54
CA HIS A 217 -1.41 -13.46 7.90
C HIS A 217 -2.81 -13.98 8.21
N ASN A 218 -3.47 -13.38 9.19
CA ASN A 218 -4.87 -13.65 9.43
C ASN A 218 -5.72 -13.02 8.31
N GLN A 219 -6.36 -13.86 7.51
CA GLN A 219 -7.20 -13.42 6.40
C GLN A 219 -8.60 -14.00 6.54
N LYS A 220 -9.59 -13.21 6.21
CA LYS A 220 -10.99 -13.63 6.13
C LYS A 220 -11.23 -14.42 4.83
N GLN A 221 -12.39 -15.07 4.73
CA GLN A 221 -12.83 -15.70 3.48
C GLN A 221 -12.94 -14.64 2.37
N LEU A 222 -12.75 -15.06 1.13
CA LEU A 222 -12.69 -14.16 -0.03
C LEU A 222 -13.95 -13.27 -0.18
N THR A 223 -15.13 -13.81 0.13
CA THR A 223 -16.41 -13.11 0.09
C THR A 223 -16.45 -11.87 1.00
N TYR A 224 -15.74 -11.90 2.14
CA TYR A 224 -15.64 -10.77 3.05
C TYR A 224 -15.08 -9.50 2.37
N TYR A 225 -14.18 -9.68 1.40
CA TYR A 225 -13.51 -8.55 0.73
C TYR A 225 -14.41 -7.84 -0.28
N LYS A 226 -15.51 -8.46 -0.71
CA LYS A 226 -16.49 -7.85 -1.63
C LYS A 226 -17.17 -6.58 -1.10
N LYS A 227 -17.16 -6.36 0.22
CA LYS A 227 -17.79 -5.17 0.82
C LYS A 227 -16.97 -3.89 0.69
N PHE A 228 -15.66 -3.99 0.45
CA PHE A 228 -14.75 -2.85 0.36
C PHE A 228 -14.84 -2.11 -0.98
N ASN A 229 -14.45 -0.83 -0.98
CA ASN A 229 -14.34 -0.05 -2.20
C ASN A 229 -13.03 -0.36 -2.95
N ILE A 230 -11.92 -0.55 -2.22
CA ILE A 230 -10.58 -0.76 -2.75
C ILE A 230 -9.96 -1.99 -2.08
N LEU A 231 -9.35 -2.86 -2.87
CA LEU A 231 -8.63 -4.03 -2.41
C LEU A 231 -7.16 -3.98 -2.86
N HIS A 232 -6.22 -4.00 -1.93
CA HIS A 232 -4.81 -4.17 -2.22
C HIS A 232 -4.50 -5.66 -2.40
N ILE A 233 -3.88 -6.00 -3.53
CA ILE A 233 -3.61 -7.37 -3.95
C ILE A 233 -2.12 -7.58 -4.27
N PRO A 234 -1.24 -7.51 -3.26
CA PRO A 234 0.22 -7.45 -3.47
C PRO A 234 0.81 -8.71 -4.11
N ALA A 235 0.10 -9.83 -4.05
CA ALA A 235 0.52 -11.08 -4.70
C ALA A 235 0.09 -11.19 -6.17
N ASP A 236 -0.88 -10.39 -6.63
CA ASP A 236 -1.53 -10.53 -7.94
C ASP A 236 -1.26 -9.34 -8.88
N LYS A 237 -0.06 -8.77 -8.78
CA LYS A 237 0.39 -7.65 -9.65
C LYS A 237 0.29 -7.97 -11.14
N ILE A 238 0.53 -9.23 -11.51
CA ILE A 238 0.45 -9.70 -12.89
C ILE A 238 -1.00 -9.71 -13.37
N PHE A 239 -1.96 -10.13 -12.53
CA PHE A 239 -3.39 -10.05 -12.87
C PHE A 239 -3.76 -8.61 -13.27
N LEU A 240 -3.43 -7.63 -12.43
CA LEU A 240 -3.71 -6.22 -12.72
C LEU A 240 -2.99 -5.73 -13.97
N SER A 241 -1.73 -6.14 -14.17
CA SER A 241 -0.96 -5.74 -15.35
C SER A 241 -1.54 -6.27 -16.66
N ASN A 242 -2.31 -7.34 -16.62
CA ASN A 242 -3.00 -7.89 -17.78
C ASN A 242 -4.37 -7.24 -18.03
N CYS A 243 -4.79 -6.34 -17.16
CA CYS A 243 -6.05 -5.61 -17.31
C CYS A 243 -5.90 -4.26 -18.03
N TYR A 244 -4.66 -3.77 -18.24
CA TYR A 244 -4.36 -2.39 -18.65
C TYR A 244 -4.92 -1.98 -20.03
N ASP A 245 -5.13 -2.92 -20.94
CA ASP A 245 -5.62 -2.72 -22.32
C ASP A 245 -7.09 -3.11 -22.53
N ARG A 246 -7.77 -3.58 -21.48
CA ARG A 246 -9.15 -4.11 -21.57
C ARG A 246 -10.23 -3.14 -21.05
N LEU A 247 -9.91 -1.87 -20.91
CA LEU A 247 -10.71 -0.92 -20.14
C LEU A 247 -11.78 -0.15 -20.91
N ASP A 248 -12.09 -0.53 -22.13
CA ASP A 248 -13.16 0.10 -22.95
C ASP A 248 -14.58 -0.17 -22.44
N LYS A 249 -14.75 -1.07 -21.50
CA LYS A 249 -16.06 -1.47 -20.97
C LYS A 249 -16.27 -0.90 -19.57
N ASN A 250 -17.50 -0.59 -19.18
CA ASN A 250 -17.94 -0.11 -17.84
C ASN A 250 -17.68 -1.15 -16.73
N TYR A 251 -16.44 -1.51 -16.51
CA TYR A 251 -16.07 -2.74 -15.83
C TYR A 251 -15.23 -2.47 -14.60
N PHE A 252 -15.72 -2.92 -13.45
CA PHE A 252 -14.87 -3.15 -12.30
C PHE A 252 -14.34 -4.58 -12.43
N PHE A 253 -13.02 -4.79 -12.51
CA PHE A 253 -12.41 -6.12 -12.58
C PHE A 253 -12.67 -6.99 -11.34
N ARG A 254 -13.64 -6.61 -10.54
CA ARG A 254 -14.00 -7.29 -9.29
C ARG A 254 -14.32 -8.75 -9.50
N ASP A 255 -15.28 -9.04 -10.35
CA ASP A 255 -15.78 -10.40 -10.48
C ASP A 255 -14.77 -11.30 -11.22
N GLU A 256 -14.01 -10.74 -12.17
CA GLU A 256 -12.87 -11.43 -12.78
C GLU A 256 -11.79 -11.77 -11.76
N TYR A 257 -11.44 -10.82 -10.86
CA TYR A 257 -10.45 -11.09 -9.83
C TYR A 257 -10.91 -12.18 -8.87
N PHE A 258 -12.16 -12.13 -8.42
CA PHE A 258 -12.68 -13.17 -7.53
C PHE A 258 -12.76 -14.53 -8.23
N ALA A 259 -13.11 -14.60 -9.51
CA ALA A 259 -13.05 -15.82 -10.31
C ALA A 259 -11.59 -16.31 -10.46
N HIS A 260 -10.65 -15.41 -10.77
CA HIS A 260 -9.22 -15.71 -10.84
C HIS A 260 -8.69 -16.35 -9.57
N VAL A 261 -8.97 -15.75 -8.41
CA VAL A 261 -8.52 -16.28 -7.09
C VAL A 261 -9.16 -17.62 -6.76
N SER A 262 -10.43 -17.82 -7.15
CA SER A 262 -11.21 -19.04 -6.92
C SER A 262 -10.93 -20.13 -7.95
N SER A 263 -10.15 -19.88 -8.99
CA SER A 263 -9.84 -20.88 -10.00
C SER A 263 -9.08 -22.09 -9.41
N VAL A 264 -9.34 -23.26 -9.93
CA VAL A 264 -8.69 -24.52 -9.51
C VAL A 264 -7.17 -24.39 -9.58
N ARG A 265 -6.64 -23.74 -10.62
CA ARG A 265 -5.21 -23.50 -10.80
C ARG A 265 -4.61 -22.71 -9.65
N ASN A 266 -5.26 -21.62 -9.19
CA ASN A 266 -4.76 -20.78 -8.12
C ASN A 266 -4.91 -21.45 -6.74
N ILE A 267 -6.00 -22.22 -6.53
CA ILE A 267 -6.17 -23.03 -5.33
C ILE A 267 -5.08 -24.09 -5.26
N PHE A 268 -4.77 -24.76 -6.35
CA PHE A 268 -3.71 -25.76 -6.43
C PHE A 268 -2.33 -25.16 -6.18
N LYS A 269 -1.99 -24.02 -6.82
CA LYS A 269 -0.76 -23.27 -6.54
C LYS A 269 -0.62 -22.89 -5.07
N LYS A 270 -1.71 -22.44 -4.45
CA LYS A 270 -1.73 -22.08 -3.03
C LYS A 270 -1.46 -23.29 -2.14
N LYS A 271 -2.07 -24.44 -2.41
CA LYS A 271 -1.82 -25.70 -1.68
C LYS A 271 -0.38 -26.17 -1.84
N ILE A 272 0.14 -26.23 -3.06
CA ILE A 272 1.54 -26.60 -3.31
C ILE A 272 2.51 -25.67 -2.58
N SER A 273 2.26 -24.36 -2.60
CA SER A 273 3.10 -23.40 -1.89
C SER A 273 3.11 -23.59 -0.37
N GLN A 274 2.12 -24.29 0.19
CA GLN A 274 2.12 -24.63 1.62
C GLN A 274 3.07 -25.78 1.96
N ILE A 275 3.21 -26.71 1.03
CA ILE A 275 3.91 -28.00 1.26
C ILE A 275 5.41 -27.87 0.95
N LEU A 276 5.78 -27.04 -0.03
CA LEU A 276 7.15 -27.00 -0.54
C LEU A 276 8.10 -26.10 0.27
N PRO A 277 9.34 -26.55 0.52
CA PRO A 277 10.40 -25.72 1.10
C PRO A 277 10.70 -24.46 0.25
N MET A 278 11.14 -23.39 0.94
CA MET A 278 11.38 -22.09 0.28
C MET A 278 12.36 -22.14 -0.91
N LYS A 279 13.36 -23.03 -0.88
CA LYS A 279 14.31 -23.21 -1.99
C LYS A 279 13.63 -23.70 -3.28
N ILE A 280 12.71 -24.65 -3.15
CA ILE A 280 11.97 -25.21 -4.30
C ILE A 280 10.93 -24.22 -4.82
N LYS A 281 10.34 -23.38 -3.96
CA LYS A 281 9.41 -22.31 -4.36
C LYS A 281 10.03 -21.29 -5.32
N LYS A 282 11.33 -21.01 -5.19
CA LYS A 282 12.03 -20.12 -6.11
C LYS A 282 12.16 -20.70 -7.52
N ILE A 283 12.39 -22.00 -7.64
CA ILE A 283 12.52 -22.70 -8.94
C ILE A 283 11.14 -22.77 -9.63
N MET A 284 10.09 -23.11 -8.89
CA MET A 284 8.74 -23.23 -9.48
C MET A 284 8.12 -21.89 -9.93
N LYS A 285 8.60 -20.75 -9.48
CA LYS A 285 8.18 -19.44 -10.02
C LYS A 285 8.49 -19.25 -11.51
N PHE A 286 9.39 -20.05 -12.06
CA PHE A 286 9.74 -20.03 -13.50
C PHE A 286 8.90 -21.00 -14.34
N PHE A 287 8.20 -21.97 -13.73
CA PHE A 287 7.46 -23.03 -14.42
C PHE A 287 5.93 -22.97 -14.21
N LEU A 288 5.42 -22.10 -13.36
CA LEU A 288 4.00 -21.91 -13.03
C LEU A 288 3.53 -20.48 -13.27
#